data_fbd0922c1a01a7cbb8fc45b0d61cfee4
#
_entry.id   fbd0922c1a01a7cbb8fc45b0d61cfee4
#
_cell.length_a   1.000
_cell.length_b   1.000
_cell.length_c   1.000
_cell.angle_alpha   90.00
_cell.angle_beta   90.00
_cell.angle_gamma   90.00
#
_symmetry.space_group_name_H-M   'P 1'
#
loop_
_entity.id
_entity.type
_entity.pdbx_description
1 polymer ?
#
loop_
_entity_poly.entity_id
_entity_poly.type
_entity_poly.pdbx_seq_one_letter_code
_entity_poly.pdbx_strand_id
1 'polypeptide(L)'
;MTSSEDLLRFEVPEHLEGERLDFILASYIDEVSRGRVTTWIKQGCVQVKPKGNEKIKGAHKGIKPSLKLLGGQTIICEIPPTPVATLEPQDVPFSVVYQDEEIAVVHKPAGVVVHPGAGQPDQTLVNGLLKHFKQLSPVGLPFRPGIIHRIDRDTSGLLMVALTERAHHHLSAQLAAREVARRYLALAWQPHDEDEGSIESFYGRHPNHRIKFTSQRTHGKRACTHWRIKERLGPCALYELKLETGRTHQIRVHLSEAGSPLVADQLYGIKRRVEHVQDLRNLGHEFGLKRHALHAAELGFVHPTTEQWMSFSSPLPDEIEQVLNHLRNTFLA
;
A
#
# COMPACT_ATOMS: atom_id res chain seq x y z
N MET A 1 -21.42 2.70 31.01
CA MET A 1 -22.65 3.36 30.54
C MET A 1 -22.40 3.70 29.08
N THR A 2 -22.92 2.86 28.15
CA THR A 2 -22.85 3.13 26.71
C THR A 2 -23.73 4.32 26.38
N SER A 3 -23.19 5.35 25.75
CA SER A 3 -23.97 6.49 25.29
C SER A 3 -24.94 6.03 24.19
N SER A 4 -26.09 6.67 24.09
CA SER A 4 -27.14 6.36 23.09
C SER A 4 -26.69 6.58 21.63
N GLU A 5 -25.51 7.10 21.39
CA GLU A 5 -24.92 7.38 20.07
C GLU A 5 -24.26 6.15 19.42
N ASP A 6 -23.99 5.08 20.18
CA ASP A 6 -23.28 3.90 19.68
C ASP A 6 -24.21 2.79 19.17
N LEU A 7 -25.54 2.99 19.19
CA LEU A 7 -26.52 1.98 18.77
C LEU A 7 -27.22 2.38 17.47
N LEU A 8 -26.81 1.79 16.36
CA LEU A 8 -27.49 1.91 15.09
C LEU A 8 -28.65 0.91 14.99
N ARG A 9 -29.85 1.39 14.70
CA ARG A 9 -31.05 0.58 14.48
C ARG A 9 -31.83 1.07 13.27
N PHE A 10 -32.09 0.17 12.30
CA PHE A 10 -32.90 0.47 11.13
C PHE A 10 -33.57 -0.78 10.57
N GLU A 11 -34.63 -0.60 9.79
CA GLU A 11 -35.28 -1.65 9.02
C GLU A 11 -34.65 -1.77 7.62
N VAL A 12 -34.53 -3.02 7.15
CA VAL A 12 -34.04 -3.30 5.79
C VAL A 12 -35.09 -2.83 4.77
N PRO A 13 -34.77 -1.87 3.89
CA PRO A 13 -35.69 -1.45 2.84
C PRO A 13 -36.02 -2.58 1.87
N GLU A 14 -37.20 -2.59 1.29
CA GLU A 14 -37.67 -3.61 0.34
C GLU A 14 -36.74 -3.71 -0.90
N HIS A 15 -36.17 -2.60 -1.37
CA HIS A 15 -35.26 -2.59 -2.53
C HIS A 15 -33.87 -3.22 -2.24
N LEU A 16 -33.55 -3.51 -0.97
CA LEU A 16 -32.33 -4.20 -0.54
C LEU A 16 -32.60 -5.67 -0.14
N GLU A 17 -33.79 -6.17 -0.40
CA GLU A 17 -34.11 -7.56 -0.17
C GLU A 17 -33.20 -8.52 -0.94
N GLY A 18 -32.73 -9.55 -0.29
CA GLY A 18 -31.79 -10.53 -0.86
C GLY A 18 -30.31 -10.10 -0.82
N GLU A 19 -30.02 -8.86 -0.46
CA GLU A 19 -28.67 -8.37 -0.26
C GLU A 19 -28.04 -8.90 1.03
N ARG A 20 -26.72 -8.88 1.08
CA ARG A 20 -25.95 -9.42 2.21
C ARG A 20 -25.93 -8.46 3.39
N LEU A 21 -26.00 -8.97 4.60
CA LEU A 21 -25.91 -8.22 5.85
C LEU A 21 -24.68 -7.30 5.90
N ASP A 22 -23.48 -7.83 5.53
CA ASP A 22 -22.25 -7.05 5.56
C ASP A 22 -22.22 -5.90 4.52
N PHE A 23 -22.95 -6.04 3.43
CA PHE A 23 -23.12 -5.00 2.42
C PHE A 23 -24.10 -3.92 2.89
N ILE A 24 -25.30 -4.35 3.31
CA ILE A 24 -26.33 -3.43 3.78
C ILE A 24 -25.79 -2.59 4.95
N LEU A 25 -25.22 -3.22 5.97
CA LEU A 25 -24.73 -2.52 7.16
C LEU A 25 -23.60 -1.52 6.82
N ALA A 26 -22.72 -1.88 5.89
CA ALA A 26 -21.64 -0.98 5.45
C ALA A 26 -22.15 0.22 4.63
N SER A 27 -23.33 0.16 4.03
CA SER A 27 -23.94 1.29 3.31
C SER A 27 -24.66 2.29 4.23
N TYR A 28 -24.93 1.89 5.49
CA TYR A 28 -25.61 2.71 6.48
C TYR A 28 -24.66 3.38 7.48
N ILE A 29 -23.37 3.06 7.45
CA ILE A 29 -22.39 3.59 8.40
C ILE A 29 -21.28 4.27 7.58
N ASP A 30 -21.24 5.60 7.65
CA ASP A 30 -20.23 6.39 6.98
C ASP A 30 -18.84 6.04 7.49
N GLU A 31 -17.84 6.09 6.58
CA GLU A 31 -16.42 5.85 6.87
C GLU A 31 -16.05 4.42 7.36
N VAL A 32 -17.00 3.48 7.37
CA VAL A 32 -16.75 2.10 7.81
C VAL A 32 -16.62 1.15 6.62
N SER A 33 -15.47 0.48 6.53
CA SER A 33 -15.26 -0.52 5.49
C SER A 33 -16.08 -1.80 5.73
N ARG A 34 -16.53 -2.46 4.65
CA ARG A 34 -17.20 -3.75 4.71
C ARG A 34 -16.42 -4.82 5.49
N GLY A 35 -15.08 -4.75 5.46
CA GLY A 35 -14.21 -5.65 6.24
C GLY A 35 -14.36 -5.44 7.75
N ARG A 36 -14.51 -4.18 8.19
CA ARG A 36 -14.73 -3.82 9.59
C ARG A 36 -16.11 -4.29 10.06
N VAL A 37 -17.15 -4.06 9.26
CA VAL A 37 -18.50 -4.58 9.50
C VAL A 37 -18.50 -6.11 9.65
N THR A 38 -17.78 -6.81 8.77
CA THR A 38 -17.59 -8.28 8.85
C THR A 38 -17.00 -8.70 10.18
N THR A 39 -16.04 -7.93 10.71
CA THR A 39 -15.45 -8.20 12.04
C THR A 39 -16.48 -7.99 13.15
N TRP A 40 -17.24 -6.92 13.13
CA TRP A 40 -18.29 -6.64 14.12
C TRP A 40 -19.36 -7.72 14.15
N ILE A 41 -19.80 -8.20 12.97
CA ILE A 41 -20.76 -9.31 12.88
C ILE A 41 -20.20 -10.57 13.54
N LYS A 42 -18.93 -10.90 13.28
CA LYS A 42 -18.27 -12.06 13.90
C LYS A 42 -18.06 -11.93 15.42
N GLN A 43 -17.89 -10.70 15.90
CA GLN A 43 -17.76 -10.38 17.32
C GLN A 43 -19.10 -10.35 18.07
N GLY A 44 -20.23 -10.51 17.36
CA GLY A 44 -21.55 -10.50 17.98
C GLY A 44 -22.15 -9.10 18.21
N CYS A 45 -21.52 -8.04 17.69
CA CYS A 45 -22.00 -6.66 17.82
C CYS A 45 -23.25 -6.38 16.98
N VAL A 46 -23.70 -7.32 16.15
CA VAL A 46 -24.83 -7.14 15.23
C VAL A 46 -25.90 -8.18 15.51
N GLN A 47 -27.13 -7.71 15.64
CA GLN A 47 -28.33 -8.53 15.76
C GLN A 47 -29.26 -8.26 14.59
N VAL A 48 -29.94 -9.30 14.12
CA VAL A 48 -30.99 -9.19 13.11
C VAL A 48 -32.29 -9.71 13.76
N LYS A 49 -33.33 -8.88 13.75
CA LYS A 49 -34.67 -9.27 14.24
C LYS A 49 -35.56 -9.59 13.05
N PRO A 50 -36.36 -10.65 13.13
CA PRO A 50 -37.31 -11.01 12.06
C PRO A 50 -38.43 -9.96 11.94
N LYS A 51 -39.06 -9.93 10.78
CA LYS A 51 -40.34 -9.23 10.57
C LYS A 51 -41.46 -10.15 11.09
N GLY A 52 -42.18 -9.73 12.09
CA GLY A 52 -43.28 -10.53 12.67
C GLY A 52 -42.82 -11.86 13.34
N ASN A 53 -43.53 -12.95 13.05
CA ASN A 53 -43.27 -14.29 13.65
C ASN A 53 -42.28 -15.17 12.86
N GLU A 54 -41.56 -14.64 11.92
CA GLU A 54 -40.59 -15.37 11.11
C GLU A 54 -39.36 -15.79 11.91
N LYS A 55 -38.82 -16.98 11.59
CA LYS A 55 -37.57 -17.47 12.20
C LYS A 55 -36.38 -17.18 11.29
N ILE A 56 -35.35 -16.51 11.78
CA ILE A 56 -34.12 -16.31 11.06
C ILE A 56 -33.39 -17.64 10.93
N LYS A 57 -33.21 -18.17 9.72
CA LYS A 57 -32.45 -19.39 9.48
C LYS A 57 -31.02 -19.24 9.98
N GLY A 58 -30.64 -20.05 10.96
CA GLY A 58 -29.27 -20.12 11.48
C GLY A 58 -28.97 -19.24 12.71
N ALA A 59 -29.97 -18.59 13.32
CA ALA A 59 -29.78 -17.75 14.53
C ALA A 59 -29.09 -18.47 15.70
N HIS A 60 -29.20 -19.79 15.77
CA HIS A 60 -28.57 -20.60 16.82
C HIS A 60 -27.07 -20.88 16.60
N LYS A 61 -26.51 -20.59 15.41
CA LYS A 61 -25.09 -20.85 15.08
C LYS A 61 -24.26 -19.57 14.92
N GLY A 62 -24.79 -18.42 15.30
CA GLY A 62 -24.18 -17.11 15.06
C GLY A 62 -24.52 -16.54 13.67
N ILE A 63 -24.67 -15.21 13.59
CA ILE A 63 -25.00 -14.49 12.35
C ILE A 63 -23.75 -14.45 11.45
N LYS A 64 -23.93 -14.83 10.18
CA LYS A 64 -22.84 -14.77 9.20
C LYS A 64 -22.88 -13.45 8.43
N PRO A 65 -21.72 -12.86 8.09
CA PRO A 65 -21.67 -11.64 7.26
C PRO A 65 -22.39 -11.77 5.91
N SER A 66 -22.43 -13.00 5.36
CA SER A 66 -23.09 -13.33 4.10
C SER A 66 -24.59 -13.65 4.23
N LEU A 67 -25.18 -13.46 5.40
CA LEU A 67 -26.63 -13.66 5.58
C LEU A 67 -27.39 -12.73 4.61
N LYS A 68 -28.25 -13.29 3.80
CA LYS A 68 -29.18 -12.54 2.95
C LYS A 68 -30.38 -12.11 3.79
N LEU A 69 -30.72 -10.84 3.67
CA LEU A 69 -31.80 -10.23 4.46
C LEU A 69 -33.07 -10.09 3.65
N LEU A 70 -34.20 -10.09 4.35
CA LEU A 70 -35.53 -9.81 3.79
C LEU A 70 -35.94 -8.37 4.13
N GLY A 71 -36.75 -7.77 3.25
CA GLY A 71 -37.34 -6.46 3.52
C GLY A 71 -38.14 -6.42 4.81
N GLY A 72 -38.02 -5.35 5.60
CA GLY A 72 -38.68 -5.18 6.88
C GLY A 72 -38.04 -5.93 8.06
N GLN A 73 -36.94 -6.65 7.88
CA GLN A 73 -36.13 -7.14 9.01
C GLN A 73 -35.41 -5.97 9.69
N THR A 74 -35.28 -6.00 11.01
CA THR A 74 -34.58 -4.94 11.76
C THR A 74 -33.14 -5.36 12.04
N ILE A 75 -32.17 -4.51 11.63
CA ILE A 75 -30.77 -4.63 12.04
C ILE A 75 -30.55 -3.75 13.26
N ILE A 76 -29.86 -4.29 14.25
CA ILE A 76 -29.36 -3.58 15.42
C ILE A 76 -27.85 -3.81 15.45
N CYS A 77 -27.07 -2.75 15.39
CA CYS A 77 -25.61 -2.78 15.47
C CYS A 77 -25.15 -1.94 16.65
N GLU A 78 -24.56 -2.57 17.62
CA GLU A 78 -23.78 -1.89 18.64
C GLU A 78 -22.42 -1.58 18.01
N ILE A 79 -22.19 -0.29 17.68
CA ILE A 79 -20.94 0.14 17.04
C ILE A 79 -19.86 0.07 18.12
N PRO A 80 -18.90 -0.88 18.02
CA PRO A 80 -17.84 -0.97 19.01
C PRO A 80 -17.02 0.34 18.97
N PRO A 81 -16.63 0.87 20.14
CA PRO A 81 -15.74 2.02 20.18
C PRO A 81 -14.53 1.70 19.30
N THR A 82 -14.19 2.63 18.42
CA THR A 82 -12.96 2.50 17.64
C THR A 82 -11.83 2.38 18.66
N PRO A 83 -11.07 1.26 18.70
CA PRO A 83 -9.85 1.28 19.49
C PRO A 83 -9.10 2.50 18.98
N VAL A 84 -8.93 3.48 19.82
CA VAL A 84 -7.96 4.55 19.58
C VAL A 84 -6.63 3.80 19.64
N ALA A 85 -6.18 3.30 18.49
CA ALA A 85 -4.82 2.83 18.37
C ALA A 85 -3.99 4.12 18.57
N THR A 86 -3.58 4.34 19.79
CA THR A 86 -2.64 5.40 20.13
C THR A 86 -1.35 5.01 19.43
N LEU A 87 -1.01 5.79 18.41
CA LEU A 87 0.28 5.65 17.77
C LEU A 87 1.32 6.12 18.79
N GLU A 88 2.04 5.16 19.37
CA GLU A 88 3.09 5.48 20.33
C GLU A 88 4.38 5.85 19.58
N PRO A 89 5.08 6.92 20.00
CA PRO A 89 6.44 7.22 19.54
C PRO A 89 7.40 6.07 19.87
N GLN A 90 8.12 5.56 18.85
CA GLN A 90 9.04 4.42 19.00
C GLN A 90 10.33 4.64 18.24
N ASP A 91 11.39 3.93 18.62
CA ASP A 91 12.65 3.90 17.88
C ASP A 91 12.49 3.03 16.63
N VAL A 92 12.38 3.70 15.48
CA VAL A 92 12.29 3.05 14.18
C VAL A 92 13.34 3.67 13.26
N PRO A 93 14.16 2.88 12.56
CA PRO A 93 15.23 3.43 11.75
C PRO A 93 14.70 4.16 10.51
N PHE A 94 15.15 5.39 10.31
CA PHE A 94 15.07 6.20 9.09
C PHE A 94 16.10 7.34 9.18
N SER A 95 16.35 8.03 8.08
CA SER A 95 17.15 9.26 8.09
C SER A 95 16.38 10.43 7.50
N VAL A 96 16.62 11.63 8.02
CA VAL A 96 16.07 12.88 7.51
C VAL A 96 16.99 13.41 6.43
N VAL A 97 16.45 13.58 5.21
CA VAL A 97 17.17 14.15 4.06
C VAL A 97 16.99 15.67 4.02
N TYR A 98 15.79 16.13 4.37
CA TYR A 98 15.44 17.53 4.43
C TYR A 98 14.34 17.75 5.48
N GLN A 99 14.36 18.89 6.12
CA GLN A 99 13.30 19.33 7.03
C GLN A 99 13.27 20.86 7.10
N ASP A 100 12.05 21.40 7.15
CA ASP A 100 11.74 22.77 7.55
C ASP A 100 10.52 22.78 8.50
N GLU A 101 9.80 23.90 8.60
CA GLU A 101 8.62 24.03 9.47
C GLU A 101 7.37 23.33 8.92
N GLU A 102 7.32 23.09 7.60
CA GLU A 102 6.13 22.61 6.89
C GLU A 102 6.22 21.13 6.49
N ILE A 103 7.41 20.70 6.08
CA ILE A 103 7.63 19.41 5.46
C ILE A 103 8.90 18.72 5.96
N ALA A 104 8.96 17.42 5.79
CA ALA A 104 10.21 16.68 5.81
C ALA A 104 10.30 15.71 4.62
N VAL A 105 11.51 15.48 4.14
CA VAL A 105 11.84 14.37 3.24
C VAL A 105 12.69 13.39 4.02
N VAL A 106 12.25 12.14 4.06
CA VAL A 106 12.92 11.09 4.81
C VAL A 106 13.33 9.95 3.90
N HIS A 107 14.45 9.32 4.21
CA HIS A 107 14.86 8.06 3.60
C HIS A 107 14.44 6.91 4.52
N LYS A 108 13.55 6.04 4.02
CA LYS A 108 13.12 4.83 4.70
C LYS A 108 14.02 3.66 4.30
N PRO A 109 14.65 2.94 5.23
CA PRO A 109 15.33 1.69 4.90
C PRO A 109 14.33 0.59 4.50
N ALA A 110 14.82 -0.46 3.88
CA ALA A 110 14.04 -1.67 3.67
C ALA A 110 13.70 -2.36 5.00
N GLY A 111 12.63 -3.15 5.02
CA GLY A 111 12.15 -3.84 6.23
C GLY A 111 11.16 -3.05 7.08
N VAL A 112 11.12 -1.72 6.95
CA VAL A 112 10.24 -0.83 7.71
C VAL A 112 8.92 -0.61 6.98
N VAL A 113 7.79 -0.90 7.65
CA VAL A 113 6.44 -0.58 7.18
C VAL A 113 6.17 0.91 7.38
N VAL A 114 5.49 1.56 6.43
CA VAL A 114 5.25 3.02 6.53
C VAL A 114 4.28 3.38 7.66
N HIS A 115 3.16 2.69 7.78
CA HIS A 115 2.13 2.96 8.79
C HIS A 115 1.47 1.68 9.29
N PRO A 116 0.87 1.66 10.48
CA PRO A 116 0.19 0.50 11.02
C PRO A 116 -0.85 -0.11 10.08
N GLY A 117 -0.95 -1.43 10.12
CA GLY A 117 -1.89 -2.21 9.33
C GLY A 117 -2.04 -3.65 9.83
N ALA A 118 -2.83 -4.45 9.13
CA ALA A 118 -3.00 -5.84 9.47
C ALA A 118 -1.66 -6.59 9.49
N GLY A 119 -1.25 -7.12 10.64
CA GLY A 119 0.01 -7.85 10.83
C GLY A 119 1.21 -6.99 11.23
N GLN A 120 1.08 -5.67 11.31
CA GLN A 120 2.12 -4.75 11.79
C GLN A 120 1.43 -3.58 12.50
N PRO A 121 1.08 -3.72 13.80
CA PRO A 121 0.34 -2.69 14.54
C PRO A 121 1.23 -1.53 15.00
N ASP A 122 2.53 -1.73 15.12
CA ASP A 122 3.53 -0.81 15.63
C ASP A 122 4.88 -0.99 14.92
N GLN A 123 5.96 -0.36 15.43
CA GLN A 123 7.30 -0.39 14.81
C GLN A 123 7.27 0.03 13.34
N THR A 124 6.42 1.00 13.01
CA THR A 124 6.29 1.55 11.66
C THR A 124 7.02 2.89 11.54
N LEU A 125 7.25 3.33 10.30
CA LEU A 125 7.87 4.64 10.07
C LEU A 125 7.12 5.76 10.81
N VAL A 126 5.78 5.71 10.83
CA VAL A 126 4.96 6.72 11.56
C VAL A 126 5.31 6.76 13.04
N ASN A 127 5.52 5.60 13.69
CA ASN A 127 5.95 5.57 15.10
C ASN A 127 7.32 6.24 15.29
N GLY A 128 8.25 6.04 14.34
CA GLY A 128 9.56 6.72 14.34
C GLY A 128 9.44 8.23 14.09
N LEU A 129 8.58 8.63 13.12
CA LEU A 129 8.33 10.04 12.82
C LEU A 129 7.74 10.78 14.05
N LEU A 130 6.79 10.16 14.76
CA LEU A 130 6.21 10.71 15.99
C LEU A 130 7.25 10.88 17.10
N LYS A 131 8.27 10.02 17.16
CA LYS A 131 9.37 10.18 18.13
C LYS A 131 10.34 11.28 17.74
N HIS A 132 10.60 11.43 16.44
CA HIS A 132 11.62 12.35 15.93
C HIS A 132 11.11 13.79 15.78
N PHE A 133 9.92 13.97 15.20
CA PHE A 133 9.36 15.30 14.93
C PHE A 133 8.47 15.76 16.09
N LYS A 134 8.59 17.03 16.46
CA LYS A 134 7.73 17.64 17.50
C LYS A 134 6.25 17.63 17.08
N GLN A 135 6.00 17.70 15.78
CA GLN A 135 4.68 17.80 15.19
C GLN A 135 4.64 17.04 13.87
N LEU A 136 3.54 16.36 13.60
CA LEU A 136 3.14 15.84 12.30
C LEU A 136 1.75 16.37 11.96
N SER A 137 1.46 16.52 10.68
CA SER A 137 0.11 16.87 10.24
C SER A 137 -0.92 15.89 10.82
N PRO A 138 -2.02 16.36 11.45
CA PRO A 138 -3.06 15.50 12.02
C PRO A 138 -3.87 14.79 10.93
N VAL A 139 -3.80 15.22 9.68
CA VAL A 139 -4.50 14.59 8.57
C VAL A 139 -4.07 13.12 8.44
N GLY A 140 -5.04 12.23 8.41
CA GLY A 140 -4.78 10.78 8.40
C GLY A 140 -4.74 10.11 9.78
N LEU A 141 -5.00 10.87 10.87
CA LEU A 141 -5.23 10.26 12.19
C LEU A 141 -6.42 9.26 12.12
N PRO A 142 -6.41 8.23 12.96
CA PRO A 142 -5.38 7.92 13.98
C PRO A 142 -4.18 7.13 13.46
N PHE A 143 -4.11 6.74 12.19
CA PHE A 143 -3.15 5.73 11.73
C PHE A 143 -2.01 6.28 10.86
N ARG A 144 -2.16 7.45 10.25
CA ARG A 144 -1.25 7.95 9.21
C ARG A 144 -0.93 9.45 9.30
N PRO A 145 -0.71 10.03 10.49
CA PRO A 145 -0.40 11.46 10.59
C PRO A 145 0.83 11.78 9.74
N GLY A 146 0.75 12.86 8.96
CA GLY A 146 1.83 13.35 8.11
C GLY A 146 2.14 12.52 6.86
N ILE A 147 1.53 11.36 6.66
CA ILE A 147 1.83 10.46 5.54
C ILE A 147 1.03 10.82 4.28
N ILE A 148 1.74 11.33 3.27
CA ILE A 148 1.18 11.71 1.96
C ILE A 148 1.10 10.51 1.02
N HIS A 149 2.16 9.70 0.98
CA HIS A 149 2.24 8.50 0.14
C HIS A 149 3.01 7.38 0.85
N ARG A 150 3.11 6.24 0.20
CA ARG A 150 3.77 5.07 0.79
C ARG A 150 4.61 4.33 -0.24
N ILE A 151 5.62 3.62 0.26
CA ILE A 151 6.35 2.57 -0.44
C ILE A 151 6.20 1.25 0.32
N ASP A 152 6.49 0.13 -0.31
CA ASP A 152 6.36 -1.18 0.33
C ASP A 152 7.35 -1.34 1.50
N ARG A 153 7.08 -2.30 2.40
CA ARG A 153 7.95 -2.60 3.55
C ARG A 153 9.41 -2.76 3.11
N ASP A 154 9.64 -3.61 2.13
CA ASP A 154 10.98 -3.98 1.68
C ASP A 154 11.51 -3.12 0.52
N THR A 155 10.80 -2.05 0.13
CA THR A 155 11.28 -0.99 -0.74
C THR A 155 11.96 0.08 0.11
N SER A 156 13.19 0.46 -0.23
CA SER A 156 13.93 1.56 0.37
C SER A 156 13.73 2.87 -0.39
N GLY A 157 14.10 4.00 0.21
CA GLY A 157 14.17 5.29 -0.48
C GLY A 157 13.30 6.38 0.09
N LEU A 158 13.05 7.40 -0.73
CA LEU A 158 12.52 8.69 -0.33
C LEU A 158 11.01 8.69 -0.14
N LEU A 159 10.58 9.37 0.94
CA LEU A 159 9.18 9.74 1.20
C LEU A 159 9.08 11.19 1.63
N MET A 160 8.02 11.88 1.18
CA MET A 160 7.64 13.19 1.72
C MET A 160 6.67 13.01 2.91
N VAL A 161 6.87 13.84 3.92
CA VAL A 161 6.10 13.87 5.16
C VAL A 161 5.61 15.30 5.38
N ALA A 162 4.34 15.48 5.71
CA ALA A 162 3.77 16.76 6.07
C ALA A 162 3.86 16.97 7.58
N LEU A 163 4.44 18.09 8.01
CA LEU A 163 4.51 18.49 9.40
C LEU A 163 3.30 19.35 9.79
N THR A 164 2.70 20.05 8.84
CA THR A 164 1.49 20.87 9.02
C THR A 164 0.33 20.37 8.18
N GLU A 165 -0.89 20.74 8.58
CA GLU A 165 -2.11 20.41 7.83
C GLU A 165 -2.14 21.08 6.45
N ARG A 166 -1.70 22.33 6.36
CA ARG A 166 -1.58 23.07 5.12
C ARG A 166 -0.67 22.35 4.12
N ALA A 167 0.52 21.95 4.56
CA ALA A 167 1.45 21.18 3.75
C ALA A 167 0.86 19.84 3.31
N HIS A 168 0.11 19.17 4.18
CA HIS A 168 -0.53 17.91 3.85
C HIS A 168 -1.54 18.05 2.70
N HIS A 169 -2.42 19.06 2.79
CA HIS A 169 -3.41 19.31 1.73
C HIS A 169 -2.74 19.70 0.41
N HIS A 170 -1.73 20.58 0.45
CA HIS A 170 -1.02 21.03 -0.74
C HIS A 170 -0.28 19.88 -1.44
N LEU A 171 0.50 19.07 -0.70
CA LEU A 171 1.22 17.93 -1.25
C LEU A 171 0.28 16.82 -1.74
N SER A 172 -0.84 16.61 -1.05
CA SER A 172 -1.87 15.66 -1.48
C SER A 172 -2.53 16.09 -2.79
N ALA A 173 -2.77 17.38 -2.98
CA ALA A 173 -3.29 17.94 -4.22
C ALA A 173 -2.32 17.73 -5.40
N GLN A 174 -1.04 18.04 -5.22
CA GLN A 174 0.00 17.76 -6.23
C GLN A 174 0.08 16.27 -6.58
N LEU A 175 -0.02 15.39 -5.57
CA LEU A 175 -0.01 13.96 -5.80
C LEU A 175 -1.22 13.49 -6.61
N ALA A 176 -2.40 14.05 -6.33
CA ALA A 176 -3.64 13.79 -7.08
C ALA A 176 -3.57 14.32 -8.52
N ALA A 177 -2.96 15.50 -8.72
CA ALA A 177 -2.70 16.12 -10.02
C ALA A 177 -1.55 15.45 -10.81
N ARG A 178 -0.81 14.49 -10.19
CA ARG A 178 0.35 13.79 -10.76
C ARG A 178 1.56 14.71 -11.04
N GLU A 179 1.66 15.78 -10.31
CA GLU A 179 2.73 16.75 -10.38
C GLU A 179 3.98 16.36 -9.58
N VAL A 180 3.81 15.43 -8.61
CA VAL A 180 4.92 14.90 -7.83
C VAL A 180 5.77 13.96 -8.68
N ALA A 181 7.04 14.28 -8.87
CA ALA A 181 8.00 13.41 -9.51
C ALA A 181 8.42 12.30 -8.55
N ARG A 182 8.14 11.05 -8.91
CA ARG A 182 8.54 9.85 -8.15
C ARG A 182 9.24 8.90 -9.10
N ARG A 183 10.56 8.81 -8.98
CA ARG A 183 11.37 7.89 -9.78
C ARG A 183 11.93 6.80 -8.91
N TYR A 184 11.89 5.60 -9.46
CA TYR A 184 12.39 4.40 -8.80
C TYR A 184 13.48 3.78 -9.67
N LEU A 185 14.47 3.18 -9.03
CA LEU A 185 15.42 2.29 -9.67
C LEU A 185 15.10 0.85 -9.29
N ALA A 186 15.12 -0.03 -10.27
CA ALA A 186 14.82 -1.43 -10.09
C ALA A 186 15.74 -2.31 -10.92
N LEU A 187 16.24 -3.39 -10.34
CA LEU A 187 16.92 -4.45 -11.07
C LEU A 187 15.91 -5.56 -11.36
N ALA A 188 15.70 -5.87 -12.66
CA ALA A 188 14.75 -6.87 -13.09
C ALA A 188 15.37 -7.90 -14.02
N TRP A 189 14.78 -9.11 -14.04
CA TRP A 189 15.11 -10.21 -14.91
C TRP A 189 14.48 -10.05 -16.29
N GLN A 190 15.05 -10.67 -17.31
CA GLN A 190 14.47 -10.77 -18.65
C GLN A 190 14.02 -9.39 -19.17
N PRO A 191 14.96 -8.49 -19.47
CA PRO A 191 14.63 -7.14 -19.92
C PRO A 191 13.73 -7.16 -21.15
N HIS A 192 12.86 -6.16 -21.26
CA HIS A 192 12.09 -5.91 -22.47
C HIS A 192 13.03 -5.67 -23.66
N ASP A 193 12.58 -5.96 -24.86
CA ASP A 193 13.33 -5.71 -26.08
C ASP A 193 13.47 -4.21 -26.34
N GLU A 194 12.42 -3.45 -26.05
CA GLU A 194 12.39 -1.98 -26.13
C GLU A 194 13.19 -1.37 -24.99
N ASP A 195 13.70 -0.14 -25.20
CA ASP A 195 14.43 0.62 -24.19
C ASP A 195 13.54 1.42 -23.25
N GLU A 196 12.31 1.73 -23.66
CA GLU A 196 11.33 2.44 -22.84
C GLU A 196 9.90 2.08 -23.21
N GLY A 197 8.98 2.30 -22.28
CA GLY A 197 7.56 2.03 -22.49
C GLY A 197 6.69 2.38 -21.29
N SER A 198 5.45 1.96 -21.38
CA SER A 198 4.49 2.13 -20.28
C SER A 198 3.60 0.90 -20.12
N ILE A 199 3.21 0.64 -18.87
CA ILE A 199 2.24 -0.39 -18.52
C ILE A 199 1.04 0.31 -17.91
N GLU A 200 -0.09 0.25 -18.61
CA GLU A 200 -1.37 0.75 -18.11
C GLU A 200 -2.36 -0.40 -17.94
N SER A 201 -3.08 -0.43 -16.83
CA SER A 201 -3.93 -1.56 -16.47
C SER A 201 -5.11 -1.20 -15.59
N PHE A 202 -6.09 -2.10 -15.51
CA PHE A 202 -7.04 -2.18 -14.41
C PHE A 202 -6.45 -3.03 -13.30
N TYR A 203 -6.30 -2.43 -12.12
CA TYR A 203 -5.53 -2.96 -11.02
C TYR A 203 -6.41 -3.32 -9.81
N GLY A 204 -6.10 -4.42 -9.16
CA GLY A 204 -6.81 -4.83 -7.97
C GLY A 204 -6.19 -6.04 -7.27
N ARG A 205 -6.87 -6.55 -6.24
CA ARG A 205 -6.42 -7.77 -5.57
C ARG A 205 -6.54 -8.98 -6.49
N HIS A 206 -5.56 -9.87 -6.39
CA HIS A 206 -5.57 -11.14 -7.12
C HIS A 206 -6.76 -12.00 -6.65
N PRO A 207 -7.58 -12.57 -7.57
CA PRO A 207 -8.81 -13.27 -7.20
C PRO A 207 -8.56 -14.46 -6.27
N ASN A 208 -7.49 -15.22 -6.48
CA ASN A 208 -7.19 -16.47 -5.78
C ASN A 208 -6.10 -16.35 -4.71
N HIS A 209 -5.37 -15.21 -4.61
CA HIS A 209 -4.27 -15.02 -3.66
C HIS A 209 -4.44 -13.75 -2.86
N ARG A 210 -4.91 -13.87 -1.62
CA ARG A 210 -5.27 -12.72 -0.74
C ARG A 210 -4.15 -11.69 -0.52
N ILE A 211 -2.88 -12.12 -0.53
CA ILE A 211 -1.72 -11.23 -0.32
C ILE A 211 -1.20 -10.60 -1.60
N LYS A 212 -1.66 -11.07 -2.78
CA LYS A 212 -1.22 -10.57 -4.10
C LYS A 212 -2.20 -9.56 -4.69
N PHE A 213 -1.64 -8.75 -5.56
CA PHE A 213 -2.36 -7.88 -6.49
C PHE A 213 -2.11 -8.36 -7.92
N THR A 214 -2.91 -7.88 -8.87
CA THR A 214 -2.77 -8.16 -10.29
C THR A 214 -3.22 -6.97 -11.13
N SER A 215 -2.59 -6.80 -12.27
CA SER A 215 -2.95 -5.84 -13.31
C SER A 215 -3.78 -6.48 -14.44
N GLN A 216 -3.94 -7.80 -14.43
CA GLN A 216 -4.69 -8.55 -15.43
C GLN A 216 -6.18 -8.62 -15.08
N ARG A 217 -6.84 -7.45 -15.10
CA ARG A 217 -8.26 -7.33 -14.77
C ARG A 217 -9.02 -6.59 -15.88
N THR A 218 -10.28 -6.94 -16.06
CA THR A 218 -11.21 -6.22 -16.95
C THR A 218 -11.80 -4.97 -16.31
N HIS A 219 -11.68 -4.84 -14.98
CA HIS A 219 -12.18 -3.72 -14.19
C HIS A 219 -11.35 -3.54 -12.92
N GLY A 220 -11.29 -2.32 -12.40
CA GLY A 220 -10.52 -2.00 -11.20
C GLY A 220 -10.09 -0.55 -11.18
N LYS A 221 -9.10 -0.25 -10.34
CA LYS A 221 -8.50 1.08 -10.28
C LYS A 221 -7.45 1.21 -11.39
N ARG A 222 -7.43 2.34 -12.09
CA ARG A 222 -6.36 2.63 -13.06
C ARG A 222 -4.99 2.58 -12.37
N ALA A 223 -4.02 1.92 -13.00
CA ALA A 223 -2.62 1.94 -12.64
C ALA A 223 -1.79 2.19 -13.89
N CYS A 224 -0.78 3.09 -13.78
CA CYS A 224 0.12 3.42 -14.88
C CYS A 224 1.55 3.58 -14.37
N THR A 225 2.47 2.86 -15.02
CA THR A 225 3.91 2.87 -14.74
C THR A 225 4.65 3.09 -16.05
N HIS A 226 5.43 4.17 -16.14
CA HIS A 226 6.38 4.37 -17.23
C HIS A 226 7.72 3.76 -16.83
N TRP A 227 8.43 3.18 -17.79
CA TRP A 227 9.72 2.58 -17.55
C TRP A 227 10.70 2.92 -18.68
N ARG A 228 11.98 2.97 -18.33
CA ARG A 228 13.11 3.07 -19.24
C ARG A 228 14.22 2.14 -18.75
N ILE A 229 14.85 1.41 -19.64
CA ILE A 229 16.08 0.68 -19.35
C ILE A 229 17.24 1.67 -19.31
N LYS A 230 17.91 1.74 -18.17
CA LYS A 230 19.13 2.54 -18.01
C LYS A 230 20.37 1.76 -18.41
N GLU A 231 20.37 0.47 -18.16
CA GLU A 231 21.54 -0.39 -18.38
C GLU A 231 21.09 -1.82 -18.60
N ARG A 232 21.55 -2.45 -19.69
CA ARG A 232 21.34 -3.87 -19.99
C ARG A 232 22.53 -4.68 -19.46
N LEU A 233 22.26 -5.72 -18.66
CA LEU A 233 23.23 -6.47 -17.90
C LEU A 233 23.03 -7.98 -18.14
N GLY A 234 23.20 -8.42 -19.37
CA GLY A 234 22.95 -9.80 -19.78
C GLY A 234 21.48 -10.21 -19.52
N PRO A 235 21.22 -11.17 -18.61
CA PRO A 235 19.86 -11.62 -18.31
C PRO A 235 19.05 -10.65 -17.45
N CYS A 236 19.66 -9.53 -17.00
CA CYS A 236 19.05 -8.50 -16.18
C CYS A 236 19.12 -7.13 -16.85
N ALA A 237 18.35 -6.17 -16.33
CA ALA A 237 18.52 -4.76 -16.62
C ALA A 237 18.21 -3.90 -15.42
N LEU A 238 18.88 -2.75 -15.34
CA LEU A 238 18.53 -1.66 -14.45
C LEU A 238 17.47 -0.78 -15.11
N TYR A 239 16.31 -0.71 -14.48
CA TYR A 239 15.19 0.11 -14.91
C TYR A 239 15.11 1.40 -14.11
N GLU A 240 14.79 2.49 -14.77
CA GLU A 240 14.21 3.69 -14.19
C GLU A 240 12.70 3.66 -14.39
N LEU A 241 11.92 3.85 -13.33
CA LEU A 241 10.46 3.81 -13.39
C LEU A 241 9.86 5.10 -12.85
N LYS A 242 8.86 5.63 -13.55
CA LYS A 242 8.07 6.79 -13.14
C LYS A 242 6.63 6.37 -12.91
N LEU A 243 6.08 6.72 -11.74
CA LEU A 243 4.71 6.38 -11.37
C LEU A 243 3.74 7.54 -11.60
N GLU A 244 2.69 7.34 -12.39
CA GLU A 244 1.51 8.20 -12.36
C GLU A 244 0.60 7.87 -11.17
N THR A 245 0.45 6.61 -10.85
CA THR A 245 -0.37 6.10 -9.76
C THR A 245 0.52 5.34 -8.76
N GLY A 246 0.09 5.22 -7.51
CA GLY A 246 0.84 4.52 -6.45
C GLY A 246 0.00 3.41 -5.80
N ARG A 247 -0.34 2.34 -6.55
CA ARG A 247 -1.06 1.19 -5.99
C ARG A 247 -0.09 0.28 -5.23
N THR A 248 -0.63 -0.45 -4.24
CA THR A 248 0.17 -1.41 -3.46
C THR A 248 0.87 -2.41 -4.38
N HIS A 249 2.20 -2.56 -4.27
CA HIS A 249 3.04 -3.43 -5.10
C HIS A 249 3.04 -3.11 -6.61
N GLN A 250 2.63 -1.91 -7.04
CA GLN A 250 2.35 -1.62 -8.46
C GLN A 250 3.51 -1.95 -9.38
N ILE A 251 4.72 -1.43 -9.13
CA ILE A 251 5.91 -1.70 -9.95
C ILE A 251 6.19 -3.20 -10.03
N ARG A 252 6.17 -3.87 -8.89
CA ARG A 252 6.46 -5.30 -8.76
C ARG A 252 5.51 -6.16 -9.57
N VAL A 253 4.22 -5.83 -9.54
CA VAL A 253 3.18 -6.53 -10.31
C VAL A 253 3.31 -6.23 -11.79
N HIS A 254 3.41 -4.96 -12.18
CA HIS A 254 3.51 -4.54 -13.56
C HIS A 254 4.70 -5.20 -14.27
N LEU A 255 5.89 -5.08 -13.71
CA LEU A 255 7.07 -5.70 -14.31
C LEU A 255 6.98 -7.23 -14.32
N SER A 256 6.49 -7.86 -13.24
CA SER A 256 6.35 -9.31 -13.19
C SER A 256 5.37 -9.85 -14.24
N GLU A 257 4.21 -9.19 -14.41
CA GLU A 257 3.19 -9.61 -15.37
C GLU A 257 3.55 -9.24 -16.81
N ALA A 258 4.46 -8.27 -17.00
CA ALA A 258 5.06 -7.93 -18.29
C ALA A 258 6.28 -8.80 -18.66
N GLY A 259 6.63 -9.80 -17.83
CA GLY A 259 7.71 -10.74 -18.11
C GLY A 259 9.08 -10.35 -17.52
N SER A 260 9.20 -9.18 -16.89
CA SER A 260 10.45 -8.67 -16.31
C SER A 260 10.39 -8.55 -14.78
N PRO A 261 10.21 -9.66 -14.02
CA PRO A 261 10.07 -9.62 -12.57
C PRO A 261 11.34 -9.08 -11.89
N LEU A 262 11.16 -8.41 -10.75
CA LEU A 262 12.29 -7.88 -9.98
C LEU A 262 13.19 -8.99 -9.44
N VAL A 263 14.48 -8.71 -9.43
CA VAL A 263 15.48 -9.57 -8.79
C VAL A 263 15.16 -9.70 -7.31
N ALA A 264 15.24 -10.91 -6.77
CA ALA A 264 14.97 -11.27 -5.38
C ALA A 264 13.54 -10.94 -4.88
N ASP A 265 12.55 -10.73 -5.76
CA ASP A 265 11.15 -10.60 -5.33
C ASP A 265 10.57 -11.97 -4.97
N GLN A 266 10.37 -12.19 -3.67
CA GLN A 266 9.83 -13.46 -3.16
C GLN A 266 8.36 -13.68 -3.49
N LEU A 267 7.60 -12.60 -3.71
CA LEU A 267 6.16 -12.69 -3.95
C LEU A 267 5.79 -12.75 -5.43
N TYR A 268 6.47 -11.96 -6.28
CA TYR A 268 6.18 -11.82 -7.70
C TYR A 268 7.32 -12.25 -8.61
N GLY A 269 8.43 -12.72 -8.04
CA GLY A 269 9.61 -13.16 -8.78
C GLY A 269 9.41 -14.39 -9.66
N ILE A 270 10.44 -14.80 -10.35
CA ILE A 270 10.45 -15.92 -11.29
C ILE A 270 10.09 -17.24 -10.58
N LYS A 271 9.05 -17.93 -11.07
CA LYS A 271 8.61 -19.24 -10.57
C LYS A 271 9.16 -20.43 -11.35
N ARG A 272 9.62 -20.23 -12.58
CA ARG A 272 10.11 -21.31 -13.46
C ARG A 272 11.62 -21.43 -13.37
N ARG A 273 12.16 -22.67 -13.48
CA ARG A 273 13.58 -22.92 -13.79
C ARG A 273 13.83 -22.37 -15.19
N VAL A 274 14.63 -21.33 -15.29
CA VAL A 274 15.25 -20.89 -16.54
C VAL A 274 16.62 -21.57 -16.52
N GLU A 275 16.91 -22.45 -17.48
CA GLU A 275 18.24 -23.03 -17.68
C GLU A 275 19.23 -21.88 -17.78
N HIS A 276 20.37 -21.94 -17.11
CA HIS A 276 21.36 -20.87 -16.91
C HIS A 276 21.05 -19.79 -15.83
N VAL A 277 19.86 -19.77 -15.21
CA VAL A 277 19.50 -18.77 -14.16
C VAL A 277 19.68 -19.37 -12.75
N GLN A 278 20.07 -20.64 -12.63
CA GLN A 278 20.19 -21.29 -11.31
C GLN A 278 21.29 -20.64 -10.44
N ASP A 279 22.41 -20.28 -11.04
CA ASP A 279 23.49 -19.56 -10.36
C ASP A 279 23.08 -18.12 -10.04
N LEU A 280 22.31 -17.49 -10.92
CA LEU A 280 21.85 -16.12 -10.75
C LEU A 280 20.64 -15.99 -9.79
N ARG A 281 19.89 -17.06 -9.49
CA ARG A 281 18.85 -17.02 -8.42
C ARG A 281 19.46 -16.78 -7.05
N ASN A 282 20.68 -17.25 -6.85
CA ASN A 282 21.44 -17.02 -5.63
C ASN A 282 22.15 -15.67 -5.63
N LEU A 283 22.22 -15.00 -6.79
CA LEU A 283 22.92 -13.73 -6.95
C LEU A 283 22.55 -12.71 -5.85
N GLY A 284 21.27 -12.55 -5.57
CA GLY A 284 20.83 -11.70 -4.48
C GLY A 284 21.32 -12.18 -3.12
N HIS A 285 21.33 -13.50 -2.87
CA HIS A 285 21.77 -14.06 -1.59
C HIS A 285 23.27 -13.92 -1.37
N GLU A 286 24.09 -14.09 -2.41
CA GLU A 286 25.55 -13.94 -2.35
C GLU A 286 25.97 -12.52 -1.97
N PHE A 287 25.21 -11.51 -2.42
CA PHE A 287 25.43 -10.10 -2.11
C PHE A 287 24.51 -9.55 -1.01
N GLY A 288 23.88 -10.42 -0.21
CA GLY A 288 23.02 -10.02 0.91
C GLY A 288 21.68 -9.42 0.51
N LEU A 289 21.31 -9.41 -0.77
CA LEU A 289 20.01 -8.90 -1.24
C LEU A 289 18.90 -9.93 -0.98
N LYS A 290 18.21 -9.79 0.15
CA LYS A 290 17.14 -10.71 0.61
C LYS A 290 15.73 -10.22 0.28
N ARG A 291 15.61 -9.13 -0.47
CA ARG A 291 14.38 -8.42 -0.81
C ARG A 291 14.35 -8.04 -2.28
N HIS A 292 13.19 -7.68 -2.79
CA HIS A 292 13.09 -7.17 -4.17
C HIS A 292 14.00 -5.96 -4.40
N ALA A 293 14.72 -5.97 -5.50
CA ALA A 293 15.63 -4.90 -5.91
C ALA A 293 14.84 -3.69 -6.42
N LEU A 294 14.27 -2.91 -5.49
CA LEU A 294 13.50 -1.71 -5.77
C LEU A 294 13.84 -0.61 -4.78
N HIS A 295 14.08 0.59 -5.30
CA HIS A 295 14.47 1.75 -4.54
C HIS A 295 13.78 3.02 -5.06
N ALA A 296 13.15 3.80 -4.18
CA ALA A 296 12.58 5.12 -4.47
C ALA A 296 13.73 6.16 -4.50
N ALA A 297 14.33 6.33 -5.68
CA ALA A 297 15.59 7.04 -5.85
C ALA A 297 15.45 8.55 -5.95
N GLU A 298 14.35 9.04 -6.52
CA GLU A 298 14.13 10.48 -6.69
C GLU A 298 12.72 10.88 -6.29
N LEU A 299 12.62 12.03 -5.65
CA LEU A 299 11.38 12.65 -5.22
C LEU A 299 11.44 14.16 -5.52
N GLY A 300 10.46 14.67 -6.27
CA GLY A 300 10.37 16.10 -6.58
C GLY A 300 8.94 16.60 -6.47
N PHE A 301 8.76 17.79 -5.92
CA PHE A 301 7.48 18.45 -5.71
C PHE A 301 7.65 19.96 -5.53
N VAL A 302 6.56 20.71 -5.61
CA VAL A 302 6.54 22.15 -5.32
C VAL A 302 6.35 22.33 -3.80
N HIS A 303 7.20 23.14 -3.20
CA HIS A 303 7.14 23.42 -1.76
C HIS A 303 5.86 24.20 -1.39
N PRO A 304 5.13 23.78 -0.32
CA PRO A 304 3.81 24.34 0.01
C PRO A 304 3.78 25.86 0.29
N THR A 305 4.89 26.41 0.76
CA THR A 305 4.98 27.83 1.17
C THR A 305 5.75 28.68 0.17
N THR A 306 6.91 28.21 -0.28
CA THR A 306 7.77 28.99 -1.20
C THR A 306 7.38 28.86 -2.66
N GLU A 307 6.52 27.89 -2.98
CA GLU A 307 6.09 27.57 -4.35
C GLU A 307 7.27 27.22 -5.30
N GLN A 308 8.45 26.94 -4.73
CA GLN A 308 9.62 26.55 -5.49
C GLN A 308 9.64 25.03 -5.70
N TRP A 309 10.12 24.61 -6.87
CA TRP A 309 10.37 23.21 -7.15
C TRP A 309 11.54 22.70 -6.31
N MET A 310 11.30 21.61 -5.58
CA MET A 310 12.34 20.91 -4.82
C MET A 310 12.54 19.51 -5.40
N SER A 311 13.78 19.06 -5.45
CA SER A 311 14.15 17.72 -5.91
C SER A 311 15.19 17.11 -4.99
N PHE A 312 14.98 15.84 -4.65
CA PHE A 312 15.84 15.07 -3.77
C PHE A 312 16.21 13.75 -4.45
N SER A 313 17.43 13.30 -4.21
CA SER A 313 17.91 12.01 -4.69
C SER A 313 18.49 11.17 -3.57
N SER A 314 18.41 9.86 -3.72
CA SER A 314 19.00 8.88 -2.81
C SER A 314 19.76 7.86 -3.64
N PRO A 315 21.04 7.56 -3.31
CA PRO A 315 21.81 6.55 -4.01
C PRO A 315 21.20 5.15 -3.78
N LEU A 316 21.49 4.24 -4.69
CA LEU A 316 21.10 2.83 -4.50
C LEU A 316 21.72 2.28 -3.22
N PRO A 317 20.98 1.46 -2.47
CA PRO A 317 21.53 0.74 -1.33
C PRO A 317 22.65 -0.22 -1.73
N ASP A 318 23.64 -0.40 -0.84
CA ASP A 318 24.86 -1.15 -1.10
C ASP A 318 24.57 -2.57 -1.62
N GLU A 319 23.56 -3.25 -1.07
CA GLU A 319 23.21 -4.61 -1.47
C GLU A 319 22.67 -4.69 -2.92
N ILE A 320 22.06 -3.61 -3.44
CA ILE A 320 21.65 -3.55 -4.85
C ILE A 320 22.84 -3.15 -5.72
N GLU A 321 23.65 -2.19 -5.28
CA GLU A 321 24.82 -1.73 -6.03
C GLU A 321 25.89 -2.85 -6.19
N GLN A 322 26.08 -3.67 -5.16
CA GLN A 322 26.98 -4.84 -5.24
C GLN A 322 26.53 -5.84 -6.31
N VAL A 323 25.22 -6.14 -6.38
CA VAL A 323 24.67 -6.99 -7.43
C VAL A 323 24.88 -6.37 -8.81
N LEU A 324 24.62 -5.06 -8.96
CA LEU A 324 24.85 -4.35 -10.21
C LEU A 324 26.31 -4.41 -10.65
N ASN A 325 27.25 -4.15 -9.74
CA ASN A 325 28.68 -4.18 -10.04
C ASN A 325 29.16 -5.57 -10.47
N HIS A 326 28.65 -6.62 -9.83
CA HIS A 326 28.92 -7.99 -10.26
C HIS A 326 28.40 -8.25 -11.69
N LEU A 327 27.16 -7.86 -11.98
CA LEU A 327 26.59 -8.00 -13.33
C LEU A 327 27.35 -7.20 -14.39
N ARG A 328 27.77 -5.97 -14.08
CA ARG A 328 28.60 -5.14 -14.94
C ARG A 328 29.92 -5.84 -15.29
N ASN A 329 30.61 -6.33 -14.27
CA ASN A 329 31.87 -7.04 -14.46
C ASN A 329 31.71 -8.36 -15.24
N THR A 330 30.53 -9.00 -15.17
CA THR A 330 30.29 -10.27 -15.85
C THR A 330 29.87 -10.09 -17.31
N PHE A 331 29.09 -9.06 -17.63
CA PHE A 331 28.42 -8.92 -18.92
C PHE A 331 28.84 -7.70 -19.73
N LEU A 332 29.57 -6.73 -19.16
CA LEU A 332 30.03 -5.52 -19.85
C LEU A 332 31.57 -5.41 -19.92
N ALA A 333 32.31 -6.35 -19.30
CA ALA A 333 33.78 -6.41 -19.30
C ALA A 333 34.33 -6.91 -20.63
#